data_52ede73cd649cd3b42486b122bdf0b27
#
_entry.id   52ede73cd649cd3b42486b122bdf0b27
#
_cell.length_a   1.000
_cell.length_b   1.000
_cell.length_c   1.000
_cell.angle_alpha   90.00
_cell.angle_beta   90.00
_cell.angle_gamma   90.00
#
_symmetry.space_group_name_H-M   'P 1'
#
loop_
_entity.id
_entity.type
_entity.pdbx_description
1 polymer ?
#
loop_
_entity_poly.entity_id
_entity_poly.type
_entity_poly.pdbx_seq_one_letter_code
_entity_poly.pdbx_strand_id
1 'polypeptide(L)'
;MGQLWTVGLQALQARLDTPAIPWKALVNALLWGVYVFETYVSWRQYRMYSRTTPPPALAGHVSEDDFRKSQRYGRDKMRFSMVSDAVRHVVSLVSVNYNASAHMWGWGGGLLRWLRVAPSEQALSAAHMLVTTVCYLPLKMVLEAYRAFVIEARHGFNKQTWGTFGMDHVKQLLLSAALGAPLVALLVSVIRWAGDAFVVYTVLLVLAVTLFGSVIFPTFIQPLFNTLTPVPEGRLRDRVTALATSLRFPLKHLYVIDGSKRSSHSNAYFYGVVPGGSKHIVLYDTLIEHSTPAEIEAVLAHELGHWSYSHPVKMMAVSYVQIAALLTLFTAFIDNASLYAAFGFRGPPLPVWIGLELFSLVLHPLDALLQFGMHAMTRQMEYAADAFAVRLPRPQGADDGKTYQELLQSSLIKLQVHNLSTMHHDALFSAYHHS
;
A
#
# COMPACT_ATOMS: atom_id res chain seq x y z
N MET A 1 2.58 12.19 34.89
CA MET A 1 3.22 11.96 33.58
C MET A 1 2.64 12.85 32.47
N GLY A 2 1.32 13.09 32.37
CA GLY A 2 0.73 13.93 31.32
C GLY A 2 1.26 15.36 31.24
N GLN A 3 1.44 16.03 32.37
CA GLN A 3 1.95 17.42 32.40
C GLN A 3 3.41 17.56 31.92
N LEU A 4 4.29 16.57 32.18
CA LEU A 4 5.67 16.60 31.69
C LEU A 4 5.76 16.41 30.17
N TRP A 5 4.88 15.61 29.58
CA TRP A 5 4.79 15.42 28.13
C TRP A 5 4.28 16.67 27.43
N THR A 6 3.23 17.32 27.97
CA THR A 6 2.70 18.57 27.40
C THR A 6 3.74 19.69 27.46
N VAL A 7 4.47 19.85 28.58
CA VAL A 7 5.55 20.83 28.71
C VAL A 7 6.69 20.53 27.69
N GLY A 8 7.05 19.26 27.50
CA GLY A 8 8.07 18.86 26.54
C GLY A 8 7.68 19.18 25.08
N LEU A 9 6.43 18.90 24.70
CA LEU A 9 5.92 19.20 23.35
C LEU A 9 5.79 20.72 23.11
N GLN A 10 5.34 21.47 24.09
CA GLN A 10 5.30 22.95 23.99
C GLN A 10 6.69 23.55 23.87
N ALA A 11 7.66 23.04 24.63
CA ALA A 11 9.06 23.45 24.50
C ALA A 11 9.65 23.10 23.12
N LEU A 12 9.29 21.93 22.55
CA LEU A 12 9.67 21.54 21.20
C LEU A 12 9.01 22.46 20.16
N GLN A 13 7.71 22.74 20.28
CA GLN A 13 6.98 23.66 19.41
C GLN A 13 7.64 25.04 19.40
N ALA A 14 7.94 25.63 20.57
CA ALA A 14 8.60 26.92 20.67
C ALA A 14 10.02 26.95 20.04
N ARG A 15 10.75 25.82 20.11
CA ARG A 15 12.07 25.69 19.46
C ARG A 15 11.97 25.52 17.96
N LEU A 16 10.93 24.87 17.47
CA LEU A 16 10.72 24.62 16.05
C LEU A 16 10.05 25.81 15.34
N ASP A 17 9.25 26.60 16.04
CA ASP A 17 8.62 27.79 15.45
C ASP A 17 9.55 29.01 15.48
N THR A 18 10.58 28.93 14.66
CA THR A 18 11.57 30.02 14.53
C THR A 18 11.90 30.27 13.06
N PRO A 19 11.97 31.54 12.61
CA PRO A 19 12.42 31.89 11.27
C PRO A 19 13.89 31.52 11.00
N ALA A 20 14.67 31.18 12.03
CA ALA A 20 16.05 30.75 11.89
C ALA A 20 16.18 29.37 11.23
N ILE A 21 15.10 28.53 11.24
CA ILE A 21 15.13 27.23 10.58
C ILE A 21 14.84 27.45 9.08
N PRO A 22 15.78 27.09 8.21
CA PRO A 22 15.58 27.19 6.76
C PRO A 22 14.75 26.01 6.25
N TRP A 23 13.44 25.97 6.58
CA TRP A 23 12.56 24.85 6.34
C TRP A 23 12.61 24.26 4.93
N LYS A 24 12.60 25.11 3.89
CA LYS A 24 12.71 24.63 2.50
C LYS A 24 14.04 23.94 2.21
N ALA A 25 15.16 24.51 2.69
CA ALA A 25 16.45 23.89 2.50
C ALA A 25 16.55 22.55 3.24
N LEU A 26 16.02 22.50 4.46
CA LEU A 26 15.94 21.26 5.24
C LEU A 26 15.10 20.20 4.51
N VAL A 27 13.88 20.53 4.08
CA VAL A 27 13.01 19.59 3.36
C VAL A 27 13.67 19.12 2.05
N ASN A 28 14.28 20.03 1.28
CA ASN A 28 15.02 19.63 0.08
C ASN A 28 16.18 18.68 0.41
N ALA A 29 16.95 18.93 1.47
CA ALA A 29 18.03 18.04 1.90
C ALA A 29 17.51 16.66 2.31
N LEU A 30 16.37 16.59 3.04
CA LEU A 30 15.74 15.33 3.43
C LEU A 30 15.22 14.55 2.22
N LEU A 31 14.56 15.23 1.27
CA LEU A 31 14.09 14.62 0.02
C LEU A 31 15.27 14.05 -0.80
N TRP A 32 16.37 14.80 -0.93
CA TRP A 32 17.59 14.31 -1.59
C TRP A 32 18.21 13.13 -0.86
N GLY A 33 18.28 13.18 0.48
CA GLY A 33 18.85 12.09 1.29
C GLY A 33 18.12 10.77 1.07
N VAL A 34 16.79 10.79 1.15
CA VAL A 34 15.95 9.59 0.92
C VAL A 34 16.09 9.14 -0.53
N TYR A 35 15.97 10.05 -1.52
CA TYR A 35 16.07 9.70 -2.94
C TYR A 35 17.40 9.05 -3.31
N VAL A 36 18.52 9.59 -2.81
CA VAL A 36 19.86 9.02 -3.07
C VAL A 36 19.99 7.63 -2.45
N PHE A 37 19.48 7.46 -1.22
CA PHE A 37 19.50 6.16 -0.56
C PHE A 37 18.66 5.12 -1.32
N GLU A 38 17.41 5.45 -1.66
CA GLU A 38 16.51 4.54 -2.39
C GLU A 38 17.02 4.22 -3.80
N THR A 39 17.60 5.21 -4.49
CA THR A 39 18.26 5.00 -5.79
C THR A 39 19.45 4.05 -5.66
N TYR A 40 20.25 4.19 -4.60
CA TYR A 40 21.36 3.27 -4.33
C TYR A 40 20.87 1.85 -4.07
N VAL A 41 19.83 1.68 -3.27
CA VAL A 41 19.20 0.36 -2.98
C VAL A 41 18.66 -0.27 -4.27
N SER A 42 17.94 0.50 -5.08
CA SER A 42 17.39 0.07 -6.37
C SER A 42 18.50 -0.30 -7.38
N TRP A 43 19.58 0.48 -7.42
CA TRP A 43 20.74 0.18 -8.27
C TRP A 43 21.43 -1.13 -7.88
N ARG A 44 21.55 -1.42 -6.59
CA ARG A 44 22.08 -2.70 -6.10
C ARG A 44 21.24 -3.88 -6.62
N GLN A 45 19.91 -3.78 -6.52
CA GLN A 45 19.01 -4.80 -7.06
C GLN A 45 19.10 -4.88 -8.58
N TYR A 46 19.18 -3.75 -9.29
CA TYR A 46 19.35 -3.72 -10.74
C TYR A 46 20.55 -4.54 -11.20
N ARG A 47 21.63 -4.51 -10.47
CA ARG A 47 22.84 -5.34 -10.75
C ARG A 47 22.59 -6.83 -10.60
N MET A 48 21.65 -7.26 -9.74
CA MET A 48 21.29 -8.69 -9.60
C MET A 48 20.67 -9.27 -10.87
N TYR A 49 20.02 -8.45 -11.69
CA TYR A 49 19.45 -8.88 -12.96
C TYR A 49 20.47 -9.13 -14.07
N SER A 50 21.77 -8.96 -13.82
CA SER A 50 22.82 -9.39 -14.73
C SER A 50 23.33 -10.81 -14.48
N ARG A 51 22.86 -11.48 -13.44
CA ARG A 51 23.21 -12.88 -13.16
C ARG A 51 22.65 -13.79 -14.24
N THR A 52 23.41 -14.80 -14.60
CA THR A 52 23.11 -15.73 -15.71
C THR A 52 22.59 -17.09 -15.26
N THR A 53 22.75 -17.41 -13.98
CA THR A 53 22.32 -18.69 -13.41
C THR A 53 21.30 -18.47 -12.29
N PRO A 54 20.30 -19.35 -12.14
CA PRO A 54 19.37 -19.28 -11.04
C PRO A 54 20.05 -19.49 -9.68
N PRO A 55 19.43 -19.08 -8.57
CA PRO A 55 19.91 -19.40 -7.23
C PRO A 55 20.00 -20.91 -7.02
N PRO A 56 20.96 -21.41 -6.20
CA PRO A 56 21.10 -22.84 -5.95
C PRO A 56 19.82 -23.53 -5.46
N ALA A 57 19.01 -22.83 -4.66
CA ALA A 57 17.73 -23.33 -4.16
C ALA A 57 16.67 -23.56 -5.26
N LEU A 58 16.80 -22.91 -6.42
CA LEU A 58 15.91 -23.06 -7.56
C LEU A 58 16.53 -23.85 -8.71
N ALA A 59 17.79 -24.29 -8.54
CA ALA A 59 18.49 -25.11 -9.54
C ALA A 59 17.74 -26.43 -9.76
N GLY A 60 17.46 -26.75 -11.03
CA GLY A 60 16.68 -27.94 -11.38
C GLY A 60 15.15 -27.77 -11.33
N HIS A 61 14.65 -26.69 -10.74
CA HIS A 61 13.21 -26.39 -10.67
C HIS A 61 12.77 -25.32 -11.67
N VAL A 62 13.70 -24.49 -12.14
CA VAL A 62 13.46 -23.41 -13.08
C VAL A 62 14.30 -23.61 -14.33
N SER A 63 13.68 -23.51 -15.51
CA SER A 63 14.42 -23.58 -16.77
C SER A 63 15.30 -22.34 -16.97
N GLU A 64 16.40 -22.50 -17.73
CA GLU A 64 17.26 -21.36 -18.07
C GLU A 64 16.49 -20.26 -18.86
N ASP A 65 15.51 -20.66 -19.65
CA ASP A 65 14.71 -19.72 -20.43
C ASP A 65 13.78 -18.93 -19.53
N ASP A 66 13.08 -19.55 -18.59
CA ASP A 66 12.22 -18.88 -17.62
C ASP A 66 13.05 -17.98 -16.70
N PHE A 67 14.23 -18.41 -16.27
CA PHE A 67 15.16 -17.58 -15.54
C PHE A 67 15.56 -16.33 -16.35
N ARG A 68 15.94 -16.50 -17.61
CA ARG A 68 16.30 -15.37 -18.50
C ARG A 68 15.13 -14.40 -18.70
N LYS A 69 13.91 -14.92 -18.86
CA LYS A 69 12.70 -14.08 -18.96
C LYS A 69 12.46 -13.28 -17.70
N SER A 70 12.56 -13.93 -16.52
CA SER A 70 12.44 -13.24 -15.21
C SER A 70 13.49 -12.15 -15.05
N GLN A 71 14.75 -12.42 -15.41
CA GLN A 71 15.83 -11.41 -15.35
C GLN A 71 15.57 -10.21 -16.27
N ARG A 72 15.07 -10.44 -17.50
CA ARG A 72 14.69 -9.36 -18.43
C ARG A 72 13.55 -8.52 -17.88
N TYR A 73 12.49 -9.18 -17.42
CA TYR A 73 11.33 -8.51 -16.84
C TYR A 73 11.70 -7.70 -15.59
N GLY A 74 12.44 -8.29 -14.66
CA GLY A 74 12.93 -7.60 -13.47
C GLY A 74 13.79 -6.39 -13.81
N ARG A 75 14.67 -6.50 -14.82
CA ARG A 75 15.52 -5.41 -15.30
C ARG A 75 14.69 -4.26 -15.88
N ASP A 76 13.70 -4.57 -16.74
CA ASP A 76 12.83 -3.56 -17.34
C ASP A 76 12.00 -2.83 -16.27
N LYS A 77 11.43 -3.59 -15.31
CA LYS A 77 10.69 -3.02 -14.17
C LYS A 77 11.58 -2.11 -13.30
N MET A 78 12.75 -2.58 -12.91
CA MET A 78 13.65 -1.81 -12.05
C MET A 78 14.13 -0.54 -12.74
N ARG A 79 14.47 -0.62 -14.02
CA ARG A 79 14.87 0.55 -14.83
C ARG A 79 13.75 1.58 -14.91
N PHE A 80 12.54 1.13 -15.15
CA PHE A 80 11.37 2.01 -15.16
C PHE A 80 11.09 2.60 -13.77
N SER A 81 11.19 1.80 -12.70
CA SER A 81 11.04 2.31 -11.33
C SER A 81 12.02 3.45 -11.05
N MET A 82 13.32 3.24 -11.31
CA MET A 82 14.34 4.28 -11.10
C MET A 82 14.07 5.56 -11.89
N VAL A 83 13.62 5.45 -13.16
CA VAL A 83 13.24 6.62 -13.97
C VAL A 83 12.00 7.31 -13.40
N SER A 84 10.99 6.53 -13.02
CA SER A 84 9.76 7.07 -12.43
C SER A 84 10.02 7.76 -11.08
N ASP A 85 10.94 7.20 -10.28
CA ASP A 85 11.34 7.77 -8.99
C ASP A 85 12.08 9.09 -9.21
N ALA A 86 12.98 9.15 -10.21
CA ALA A 86 13.65 10.39 -10.60
C ALA A 86 12.65 11.48 -11.04
N VAL A 87 11.67 11.12 -11.86
CA VAL A 87 10.62 12.06 -12.30
C VAL A 87 9.79 12.55 -11.11
N ARG A 88 9.35 11.62 -10.24
CA ARG A 88 8.61 11.99 -9.02
C ARG A 88 9.44 12.89 -8.09
N HIS A 89 10.71 12.59 -7.92
CA HIS A 89 11.63 13.40 -7.11
C HIS A 89 11.76 14.83 -7.65
N VAL A 90 11.97 14.99 -8.97
CA VAL A 90 12.01 16.31 -9.62
C VAL A 90 10.69 17.06 -9.41
N VAL A 91 9.53 16.40 -9.58
CA VAL A 91 8.23 17.02 -9.34
C VAL A 91 8.07 17.44 -7.88
N SER A 92 8.51 16.63 -6.93
CA SER A 92 8.50 16.98 -5.49
C SER A 92 9.37 18.20 -5.20
N LEU A 93 10.59 18.27 -5.75
CA LEU A 93 11.48 19.43 -5.60
C LEU A 93 10.84 20.69 -6.20
N VAL A 94 10.26 20.59 -7.40
CA VAL A 94 9.55 21.71 -8.04
C VAL A 94 8.37 22.15 -7.16
N SER A 95 7.56 21.20 -6.67
CA SER A 95 6.39 21.48 -5.83
C SER A 95 6.77 22.21 -4.54
N VAL A 96 7.83 21.75 -3.87
CA VAL A 96 8.37 22.38 -2.66
C VAL A 96 8.88 23.80 -2.93
N ASN A 97 9.71 23.96 -3.96
CA ASN A 97 10.38 25.24 -4.20
C ASN A 97 9.43 26.32 -4.75
N TYR A 98 8.43 25.93 -5.53
CA TYR A 98 7.42 26.85 -6.09
C TYR A 98 6.13 26.95 -5.27
N ASN A 99 6.09 26.42 -4.03
CA ASN A 99 4.90 26.45 -3.16
C ASN A 99 3.65 25.89 -3.84
N ALA A 100 3.76 24.79 -4.55
CA ALA A 100 2.65 24.21 -5.31
C ALA A 100 1.40 24.00 -4.46
N SER A 101 1.55 23.57 -3.20
CA SER A 101 0.43 23.39 -2.26
C SER A 101 -0.33 24.69 -2.00
N ALA A 102 0.37 25.83 -1.83
CA ALA A 102 -0.29 27.12 -1.65
C ALA A 102 -1.07 27.57 -2.90
N HIS A 103 -0.55 27.33 -4.09
CA HIS A 103 -1.28 27.61 -5.33
C HIS A 103 -2.51 26.71 -5.47
N MET A 104 -2.38 25.39 -5.20
CA MET A 104 -3.50 24.45 -5.25
C MET A 104 -4.57 24.77 -4.19
N TRP A 105 -4.16 25.26 -3.01
CA TRP A 105 -5.09 25.79 -2.00
C TRP A 105 -5.90 26.97 -2.53
N GLY A 106 -5.24 27.91 -3.19
CA GLY A 106 -5.89 29.03 -3.87
C GLY A 106 -6.86 28.59 -4.97
N TRP A 107 -6.49 27.59 -5.78
CA TRP A 107 -7.37 27.00 -6.79
C TRP A 107 -8.54 26.26 -6.15
N GLY A 108 -8.35 25.59 -5.01
CA GLY A 108 -9.42 25.00 -4.21
C GLY A 108 -10.45 26.05 -3.77
N GLY A 109 -9.99 27.21 -3.31
CA GLY A 109 -10.86 28.35 -3.02
C GLY A 109 -11.61 28.86 -4.27
N GLY A 110 -10.95 28.86 -5.44
CA GLY A 110 -11.58 29.16 -6.74
C GLY A 110 -12.70 28.19 -7.09
N LEU A 111 -12.43 26.87 -6.91
CA LEU A 111 -13.41 25.81 -7.13
C LEU A 111 -14.65 25.98 -6.25
N LEU A 112 -14.46 26.24 -4.94
CA LEU A 112 -15.59 26.45 -4.02
C LEU A 112 -16.46 27.66 -4.43
N ARG A 113 -15.83 28.79 -4.84
CA ARG A 113 -16.58 29.95 -5.35
C ARG A 113 -17.39 29.59 -6.59
N TRP A 114 -16.82 28.83 -7.52
CA TRP A 114 -17.53 28.36 -8.72
C TRP A 114 -18.71 27.47 -8.37
N LEU A 115 -18.53 26.56 -7.39
CA LEU A 115 -19.60 25.69 -6.87
C LEU A 115 -20.60 26.41 -5.95
N ARG A 116 -20.37 27.70 -5.64
CA ARG A 116 -21.17 28.48 -4.67
C ARG A 116 -21.21 27.86 -3.26
N VAL A 117 -20.13 27.19 -2.87
CA VAL A 117 -19.97 26.61 -1.53
C VAL A 117 -19.23 27.64 -0.65
N ALA A 118 -19.76 27.88 0.55
CA ALA A 118 -19.11 28.77 1.52
C ALA A 118 -17.71 28.23 1.90
N PRO A 119 -16.66 29.07 1.89
CA PRO A 119 -15.31 28.63 2.23
C PRO A 119 -15.19 28.41 3.73
N SER A 120 -15.24 27.16 4.16
CA SER A 120 -14.81 26.73 5.48
C SER A 120 -13.46 26.02 5.37
N GLU A 121 -12.72 25.85 6.47
CA GLU A 121 -11.45 25.13 6.45
C GLU A 121 -11.64 23.69 5.95
N GLN A 122 -12.72 23.02 6.35
CA GLN A 122 -13.08 21.68 5.92
C GLN A 122 -13.32 21.60 4.40
N ALA A 123 -14.12 22.53 3.89
CA ALA A 123 -14.41 22.60 2.45
C ALA A 123 -13.15 22.94 1.63
N LEU A 124 -12.32 23.87 2.10
CA LEU A 124 -11.05 24.22 1.45
C LEU A 124 -10.08 23.03 1.46
N SER A 125 -9.97 22.30 2.57
CA SER A 125 -9.12 21.12 2.67
C SER A 125 -9.56 19.99 1.72
N ALA A 126 -10.87 19.73 1.64
CA ALA A 126 -11.45 18.79 0.69
C ALA A 126 -11.22 19.23 -0.77
N ALA A 127 -11.44 20.52 -1.08
CA ALA A 127 -11.19 21.09 -2.40
C ALA A 127 -9.71 21.04 -2.77
N HIS A 128 -8.80 21.35 -1.84
CA HIS A 128 -7.36 21.24 -2.04
C HIS A 128 -6.95 19.81 -2.39
N MET A 129 -7.45 18.80 -1.63
CA MET A 129 -7.17 17.40 -1.93
C MET A 129 -7.63 16.99 -3.34
N LEU A 130 -8.82 17.43 -3.77
CA LEU A 130 -9.33 17.16 -5.11
C LEU A 130 -8.50 17.85 -6.20
N VAL A 131 -8.18 19.12 -6.01
CA VAL A 131 -7.32 19.90 -6.94
C VAL A 131 -5.95 19.24 -7.06
N THR A 132 -5.33 18.85 -5.95
CA THR A 132 -4.04 18.15 -5.91
C THR A 132 -4.13 16.82 -6.67
N THR A 133 -5.18 16.04 -6.43
CA THR A 133 -5.43 14.78 -7.16
C THR A 133 -5.50 15.01 -8.66
N VAL A 134 -6.26 16.00 -9.12
CA VAL A 134 -6.40 16.34 -10.54
C VAL A 134 -5.09 16.86 -11.14
N CYS A 135 -4.34 17.69 -10.42
CA CYS A 135 -3.06 18.22 -10.90
C CYS A 135 -1.99 17.14 -11.11
N TYR A 136 -1.93 16.14 -10.24
CA TYR A 136 -0.96 15.04 -10.37
C TYR A 136 -1.47 13.87 -11.23
N LEU A 137 -2.76 13.82 -11.57
CA LEU A 137 -3.36 12.75 -12.36
C LEU A 137 -2.68 12.53 -13.72
N PRO A 138 -2.35 13.59 -14.54
CA PRO A 138 -1.70 13.37 -15.83
C PRO A 138 -0.35 12.66 -15.71
N LEU A 139 0.49 13.04 -14.74
CA LEU A 139 1.77 12.37 -14.51
C LEU A 139 1.57 10.91 -14.09
N LYS A 140 0.65 10.68 -13.15
CA LYS A 140 0.28 9.32 -12.72
C LYS A 140 -0.15 8.48 -13.91
N MET A 141 -1.07 8.98 -14.74
CA MET A 141 -1.59 8.26 -15.90
C MET A 141 -0.48 7.93 -16.92
N VAL A 142 0.43 8.85 -17.20
CA VAL A 142 1.54 8.60 -18.14
C VAL A 142 2.46 7.50 -17.62
N LEU A 143 2.83 7.53 -16.34
CA LEU A 143 3.70 6.51 -15.76
C LEU A 143 3.00 5.14 -15.69
N GLU A 144 1.75 5.09 -15.27
CA GLU A 144 0.97 3.85 -15.21
C GLU A 144 0.67 3.28 -16.62
N ALA A 145 0.37 4.14 -17.60
CA ALA A 145 0.19 3.72 -19.00
C ALA A 145 1.48 3.12 -19.57
N TYR A 146 2.64 3.75 -19.35
CA TYR A 146 3.91 3.19 -19.80
C TYR A 146 4.19 1.83 -19.13
N ARG A 147 3.96 1.72 -17.82
CA ARG A 147 4.10 0.44 -17.12
C ARG A 147 3.19 -0.63 -17.74
N ALA A 148 1.88 -0.35 -17.87
CA ALA A 148 0.90 -1.34 -18.34
C ALA A 148 1.10 -1.69 -19.82
N PHE A 149 1.12 -0.67 -20.70
CA PHE A 149 1.07 -0.88 -22.15
C PHE A 149 2.43 -1.06 -22.82
N VAL A 150 3.53 -0.74 -22.12
CA VAL A 150 4.89 -0.98 -22.65
C VAL A 150 5.57 -2.13 -21.91
N ILE A 151 5.69 -2.04 -20.60
CA ILE A 151 6.48 -3.03 -19.84
C ILE A 151 5.68 -4.33 -19.67
N GLU A 152 4.51 -4.27 -19.04
CA GLU A 152 3.69 -5.47 -18.81
C GLU A 152 3.24 -6.11 -20.15
N ALA A 153 2.94 -5.28 -21.18
CA ALA A 153 2.60 -5.79 -22.51
C ALA A 153 3.78 -6.50 -23.17
N ARG A 154 5.02 -5.97 -23.08
CA ARG A 154 6.23 -6.60 -23.62
C ARG A 154 6.47 -8.00 -23.07
N HIS A 155 6.11 -8.20 -21.82
CA HIS A 155 6.30 -9.48 -21.11
C HIS A 155 5.02 -10.36 -21.09
N GLY A 156 3.95 -9.94 -21.78
CA GLY A 156 2.72 -10.73 -21.95
C GLY A 156 1.72 -10.62 -20.80
N PHE A 157 1.97 -9.77 -19.81
CA PHE A 157 1.12 -9.65 -18.62
C PHE A 157 -0.06 -8.69 -18.78
N ASN A 158 0.04 -7.68 -19.64
CA ASN A 158 -1.05 -6.73 -19.83
C ASN A 158 -2.20 -7.36 -20.62
N LYS A 159 -3.37 -7.36 -20.01
CA LYS A 159 -4.66 -7.72 -20.63
C LYS A 159 -5.62 -6.54 -20.67
N GLN A 160 -5.21 -5.42 -20.09
CA GLN A 160 -6.04 -4.22 -19.97
C GLN A 160 -6.12 -3.48 -21.32
N THR A 161 -7.31 -3.01 -21.67
CA THR A 161 -7.52 -2.10 -22.81
C THR A 161 -7.38 -0.64 -22.37
N TRP A 162 -7.13 0.26 -23.32
CA TRP A 162 -7.11 1.70 -23.07
C TRP A 162 -8.45 2.21 -22.50
N GLY A 163 -9.58 1.62 -22.94
CA GLY A 163 -10.90 1.94 -22.40
C GLY A 163 -11.04 1.56 -20.94
N THR A 164 -10.62 0.35 -20.56
CA THR A 164 -10.62 -0.10 -19.16
C THR A 164 -9.68 0.77 -18.32
N PHE A 165 -8.49 1.07 -18.82
CA PHE A 165 -7.51 1.93 -18.16
C PHE A 165 -8.09 3.32 -17.87
N GLY A 166 -8.65 4.00 -18.87
CA GLY A 166 -9.25 5.32 -18.70
C GLY A 166 -10.45 5.31 -17.74
N MET A 167 -11.34 4.31 -17.88
CA MET A 167 -12.50 4.17 -17.01
C MET A 167 -12.12 3.92 -15.54
N ASP A 168 -11.06 3.13 -15.30
CA ASP A 168 -10.57 2.89 -13.94
C ASP A 168 -10.07 4.19 -13.28
N HIS A 169 -9.40 5.07 -14.03
CA HIS A 169 -9.00 6.40 -13.53
C HIS A 169 -10.19 7.33 -13.25
N VAL A 170 -11.21 7.30 -14.12
CA VAL A 170 -12.46 8.05 -13.87
C VAL A 170 -13.13 7.55 -12.58
N LYS A 171 -13.26 6.24 -12.41
CA LYS A 171 -13.82 5.65 -11.16
C LYS A 171 -13.01 6.04 -9.94
N GLN A 172 -11.66 6.00 -10.02
CA GLN A 172 -10.79 6.43 -8.92
C GLN A 172 -11.00 7.90 -8.55
N LEU A 173 -11.11 8.78 -9.55
CA LEU A 173 -11.38 10.21 -9.32
C LEU A 173 -12.75 10.43 -8.66
N LEU A 174 -13.80 9.74 -9.15
CA LEU A 174 -15.13 9.81 -8.57
C LEU A 174 -15.16 9.29 -7.12
N LEU A 175 -14.44 8.19 -6.84
CA LEU A 175 -14.30 7.66 -5.48
C LEU A 175 -13.53 8.63 -4.58
N SER A 176 -12.48 9.27 -5.09
CA SER A 176 -11.76 10.32 -4.36
C SER A 176 -12.67 11.50 -4.01
N ALA A 177 -13.55 11.88 -4.91
CA ALA A 177 -14.53 12.94 -4.64
C ALA A 177 -15.63 12.48 -3.67
N ALA A 178 -16.18 11.27 -3.87
CA ALA A 178 -17.31 10.79 -3.09
C ALA A 178 -16.94 10.32 -1.66
N LEU A 179 -15.74 9.79 -1.47
CA LEU A 179 -15.27 9.25 -0.19
C LEU A 179 -14.12 10.08 0.39
N GLY A 180 -13.12 10.39 -0.42
CA GLY A 180 -11.90 11.07 0.04
C GLY A 180 -12.17 12.48 0.52
N ALA A 181 -12.91 13.29 -0.24
CA ALA A 181 -13.20 14.68 0.14
C ALA A 181 -14.01 14.78 1.45
N PRO A 182 -15.09 14.00 1.67
CA PRO A 182 -15.78 13.97 2.95
C PRO A 182 -14.90 13.48 4.11
N LEU A 183 -14.01 12.48 3.87
CA LEU A 183 -13.11 11.99 4.91
C LEU A 183 -12.09 13.06 5.33
N VAL A 184 -11.53 13.82 4.39
CA VAL A 184 -10.64 14.96 4.69
C VAL A 184 -11.40 16.03 5.50
N ALA A 185 -12.61 16.40 5.08
CA ALA A 185 -13.43 17.35 5.81
C ALA A 185 -13.74 16.86 7.24
N LEU A 186 -14.08 15.59 7.39
CA LEU A 186 -14.34 14.95 8.68
C LEU A 186 -13.08 14.94 9.58
N LEU A 187 -11.93 14.59 9.02
CA LEU A 187 -10.64 14.59 9.73
C LEU A 187 -10.33 15.98 10.28
N VAL A 188 -10.40 17.01 9.44
CA VAL A 188 -10.16 18.40 9.85
C VAL A 188 -11.18 18.83 10.92
N SER A 189 -12.46 18.45 10.77
CA SER A 189 -13.49 18.72 11.76
C SER A 189 -13.19 18.09 13.11
N VAL A 190 -12.79 16.82 13.12
CA VAL A 190 -12.43 16.12 14.37
C VAL A 190 -11.22 16.75 15.04
N ILE A 191 -10.18 17.09 14.29
CA ILE A 191 -8.97 17.72 14.85
C ILE A 191 -9.32 19.09 15.47
N ARG A 192 -10.13 19.91 14.78
CA ARG A 192 -10.54 21.23 15.30
C ARG A 192 -11.50 21.14 16.49
N TRP A 193 -12.45 20.20 16.43
CA TRP A 193 -13.42 19.99 17.51
C TRP A 193 -12.79 19.44 18.77
N ALA A 194 -11.85 18.49 18.65
CA ALA A 194 -11.27 17.79 19.79
C ALA A 194 -10.19 18.63 20.51
N GLY A 195 -9.67 19.71 19.91
CA GLY A 195 -8.63 20.54 20.54
C GLY A 195 -7.43 19.71 20.99
N ASP A 196 -7.01 19.82 22.23
CA ASP A 196 -5.85 19.10 22.79
C ASP A 196 -6.00 17.57 22.79
N ALA A 197 -7.24 17.07 22.72
CA ALA A 197 -7.52 15.63 22.69
C ALA A 197 -7.55 15.05 21.27
N PHE A 198 -7.19 15.83 20.22
CA PHE A 198 -7.35 15.42 18.83
C PHE A 198 -6.64 14.10 18.49
N VAL A 199 -5.52 13.80 19.12
CA VAL A 199 -4.78 12.55 18.88
C VAL A 199 -5.68 11.34 19.13
N VAL A 200 -6.35 11.30 20.29
CA VAL A 200 -7.23 10.18 20.66
C VAL A 200 -8.41 10.07 19.69
N TYR A 201 -9.10 11.18 19.43
CA TYR A 201 -10.28 11.17 18.56
C TYR A 201 -9.92 10.88 17.10
N THR A 202 -8.75 11.32 16.63
CA THR A 202 -8.29 10.98 15.28
C THR A 202 -7.93 9.50 15.15
N VAL A 203 -7.28 8.90 16.15
CA VAL A 203 -7.03 7.46 16.17
C VAL A 203 -8.34 6.67 16.17
N LEU A 204 -9.32 7.08 16.97
CA LEU A 204 -10.66 6.46 16.97
C LEU A 204 -11.38 6.64 15.63
N LEU A 205 -11.26 7.81 15.00
CA LEU A 205 -11.78 8.03 13.65
C LEU A 205 -11.15 7.09 12.64
N VAL A 206 -9.81 6.96 12.64
CA VAL A 206 -9.09 6.06 11.73
C VAL A 206 -9.51 4.61 11.96
N LEU A 207 -9.68 4.20 13.23
CA LEU A 207 -10.19 2.87 13.57
C LEU A 207 -11.60 2.65 13.00
N ALA A 208 -12.51 3.59 13.22
CA ALA A 208 -13.87 3.51 12.72
C ALA A 208 -13.90 3.44 11.18
N VAL A 209 -13.13 4.29 10.50
CA VAL A 209 -13.01 4.29 9.02
C VAL A 209 -12.43 2.97 8.51
N THR A 210 -11.43 2.40 9.21
CA THR A 210 -10.84 1.11 8.82
C THR A 210 -11.85 -0.03 8.97
N LEU A 211 -12.54 -0.11 10.09
CA LEU A 211 -13.56 -1.14 10.32
C LEU A 211 -14.72 -1.02 9.32
N PHE A 212 -15.23 0.18 9.09
CA PHE A 212 -16.29 0.45 8.13
C PHE A 212 -15.82 0.16 6.69
N GLY A 213 -14.61 0.61 6.34
CA GLY A 213 -13.98 0.36 5.05
C GLY A 213 -13.77 -1.13 4.77
N SER A 214 -13.47 -1.94 5.79
CA SER A 214 -13.31 -3.40 5.65
C SER A 214 -14.60 -4.11 5.20
N VAL A 215 -15.76 -3.48 5.39
CA VAL A 215 -17.08 -3.97 4.91
C VAL A 215 -17.42 -3.32 3.59
N ILE A 216 -17.24 -2.00 3.47
CA ILE A 216 -17.61 -1.25 2.26
C ILE A 216 -16.75 -1.65 1.06
N PHE A 217 -15.44 -1.83 1.26
CA PHE A 217 -14.54 -2.11 0.15
C PHE A 217 -14.94 -3.36 -0.64
N PRO A 218 -15.06 -4.57 -0.04
CA PRO A 218 -15.43 -5.77 -0.79
C PRO A 218 -16.87 -5.76 -1.31
N THR A 219 -17.78 -5.02 -0.64
CA THR A 219 -19.22 -5.03 -0.97
C THR A 219 -19.56 -4.02 -2.07
N PHE A 220 -18.98 -2.82 -2.04
CA PHE A 220 -19.36 -1.73 -2.93
C PHE A 220 -18.23 -1.26 -3.84
N ILE A 221 -16.98 -1.20 -3.35
CA ILE A 221 -15.86 -0.65 -4.13
C ILE A 221 -15.29 -1.70 -5.08
N GLN A 222 -14.98 -2.88 -4.58
CA GLN A 222 -14.39 -3.95 -5.39
C GLN A 222 -15.25 -4.33 -6.62
N PRO A 223 -16.59 -4.45 -6.52
CA PRO A 223 -17.45 -4.76 -7.68
C PRO A 223 -17.43 -3.69 -8.78
N LEU A 224 -17.01 -2.46 -8.49
CA LEU A 224 -16.82 -1.43 -9.51
C LEU A 224 -15.66 -1.75 -10.48
N PHE A 225 -14.69 -2.52 -10.02
CA PHE A 225 -13.47 -2.84 -10.76
C PHE A 225 -13.44 -4.29 -11.24
N ASN A 226 -13.88 -5.24 -10.44
CA ASN A 226 -13.78 -6.67 -10.69
C ASN A 226 -15.10 -7.38 -10.40
N THR A 227 -15.33 -8.48 -11.11
CA THR A 227 -16.47 -9.37 -10.86
C THR A 227 -16.04 -10.48 -9.91
N LEU A 228 -16.81 -10.69 -8.85
CA LEU A 228 -16.65 -11.83 -7.93
C LEU A 228 -17.73 -12.87 -8.24
N THR A 229 -17.32 -14.09 -8.54
CA THR A 229 -18.23 -15.23 -8.76
C THR A 229 -17.94 -16.31 -7.73
N PRO A 230 -18.97 -17.00 -7.17
CA PRO A 230 -18.73 -18.14 -6.29
C PRO A 230 -17.92 -19.22 -7.02
N VAL A 231 -16.95 -19.83 -6.29
CA VAL A 231 -16.25 -21.01 -6.83
C VAL A 231 -17.27 -22.13 -7.10
N PRO A 232 -17.26 -22.71 -8.32
CA PRO A 232 -18.17 -23.81 -8.66
C PRO A 232 -18.00 -25.01 -7.71
N GLU A 233 -19.06 -25.82 -7.59
CA GLU A 233 -18.96 -27.09 -6.87
C GLU A 233 -17.94 -28.03 -7.53
N GLY A 234 -17.19 -28.75 -6.71
CA GLY A 234 -16.17 -29.66 -7.16
C GLY A 234 -14.96 -29.72 -6.23
N ARG A 235 -13.94 -30.50 -6.66
CA ARG A 235 -12.76 -30.88 -5.83
C ARG A 235 -12.07 -29.67 -5.18
N LEU A 236 -11.96 -28.52 -5.86
CA LEU A 236 -11.31 -27.33 -5.29
C LEU A 236 -12.11 -26.80 -4.11
N ARG A 237 -13.43 -26.60 -4.30
CA ARG A 237 -14.31 -26.10 -3.25
C ARG A 237 -14.36 -27.04 -2.04
N ASP A 238 -14.45 -28.34 -2.30
CA ASP A 238 -14.50 -29.36 -1.24
C ASP A 238 -13.21 -29.35 -0.40
N ARG A 239 -12.02 -29.30 -1.06
CA ARG A 239 -10.74 -29.23 -0.37
C ARG A 239 -10.58 -27.95 0.47
N VAL A 240 -10.90 -26.80 -0.09
CA VAL A 240 -10.84 -25.51 0.62
C VAL A 240 -11.78 -25.49 1.82
N THR A 241 -12.99 -26.03 1.64
CA THR A 241 -13.99 -26.08 2.73
C THR A 241 -13.54 -27.05 3.83
N ALA A 242 -12.99 -28.19 3.47
CA ALA A 242 -12.45 -29.17 4.43
C ALA A 242 -11.28 -28.57 5.23
N LEU A 243 -10.33 -27.89 4.55
CA LEU A 243 -9.22 -27.19 5.20
C LEU A 243 -9.72 -26.11 6.16
N ALA A 244 -10.63 -25.24 5.71
CA ALA A 244 -11.22 -24.18 6.54
C ALA A 244 -11.92 -24.77 7.77
N THR A 245 -12.67 -25.85 7.60
CA THR A 245 -13.38 -26.54 8.69
C THR A 245 -12.42 -27.14 9.70
N SER A 246 -11.35 -27.82 9.23
CA SER A 246 -10.33 -28.41 10.10
C SER A 246 -9.63 -27.39 11.00
N LEU A 247 -9.46 -26.17 10.50
CA LEU A 247 -8.85 -25.05 11.21
C LEU A 247 -9.86 -24.18 11.99
N ARG A 248 -11.14 -24.54 11.93
CA ARG A 248 -12.24 -23.70 12.51
C ARG A 248 -12.24 -22.26 11.96
N PHE A 249 -11.81 -22.11 10.71
CA PHE A 249 -11.86 -20.82 10.04
C PHE A 249 -13.32 -20.51 9.67
N PRO A 250 -13.88 -19.33 10.04
CA PRO A 250 -15.29 -19.01 9.82
C PRO A 250 -15.55 -18.60 8.35
N LEU A 251 -15.27 -19.52 7.43
CA LEU A 251 -15.47 -19.32 5.99
C LEU A 251 -16.95 -19.19 5.67
N LYS A 252 -17.34 -18.03 5.11
CA LYS A 252 -18.70 -17.78 4.65
C LYS A 252 -18.83 -17.98 3.15
N HIS A 253 -17.91 -17.43 2.38
CA HIS A 253 -17.92 -17.52 0.92
C HIS A 253 -16.51 -17.74 0.37
N LEU A 254 -16.46 -18.46 -0.74
CA LEU A 254 -15.27 -18.69 -1.55
C LEU A 254 -15.56 -18.15 -2.96
N TYR A 255 -14.78 -17.16 -3.39
CA TYR A 255 -14.99 -16.45 -4.65
C TYR A 255 -13.83 -16.63 -5.62
N VAL A 256 -14.13 -16.54 -6.91
CA VAL A 256 -13.18 -16.29 -7.98
C VAL A 256 -13.31 -14.83 -8.42
N ILE A 257 -12.19 -14.16 -8.60
CA ILE A 257 -12.11 -12.81 -9.15
C ILE A 257 -11.59 -12.85 -10.58
N ASP A 258 -12.17 -12.07 -11.48
CA ASP A 258 -11.78 -11.92 -12.90
C ASP A 258 -10.48 -11.10 -13.05
N GLY A 259 -9.41 -11.52 -12.39
CA GLY A 259 -8.09 -10.85 -12.43
C GLY A 259 -7.49 -10.81 -13.82
N SER A 260 -7.71 -11.87 -14.61
CA SER A 260 -7.26 -12.01 -15.99
C SER A 260 -7.74 -10.91 -16.94
N LYS A 261 -8.80 -10.19 -16.57
CA LYS A 261 -9.30 -9.02 -17.33
C LYS A 261 -8.28 -7.88 -17.41
N ARG A 262 -7.35 -7.78 -16.45
CA ARG A 262 -6.34 -6.72 -16.37
C ARG A 262 -4.93 -7.23 -16.46
N SER A 263 -4.65 -8.38 -15.83
CA SER A 263 -3.30 -8.91 -15.73
C SER A 263 -3.32 -10.42 -15.70
N SER A 264 -2.26 -11.04 -16.22
CA SER A 264 -2.06 -12.49 -16.09
C SER A 264 -1.41 -12.91 -14.76
N HIS A 265 -1.09 -11.96 -13.88
CA HIS A 265 -0.54 -12.30 -12.57
C HIS A 265 -1.55 -13.06 -11.70
N SER A 266 -1.06 -14.09 -11.01
CA SER A 266 -1.87 -14.94 -10.13
C SER A 266 -1.70 -14.54 -8.67
N ASN A 267 -2.80 -14.62 -7.89
CA ASN A 267 -2.81 -14.32 -6.46
C ASN A 267 -4.00 -15.01 -5.76
N ALA A 268 -3.96 -15.06 -4.42
CA ALA A 268 -5.08 -15.41 -3.54
C ALA A 268 -5.04 -14.53 -2.29
N TYR A 269 -6.18 -14.28 -1.66
CA TYR A 269 -6.26 -13.54 -0.40
C TYR A 269 -7.55 -13.84 0.35
N PHE A 270 -7.57 -13.53 1.64
CA PHE A 270 -8.81 -13.53 2.41
C PHE A 270 -9.14 -12.12 2.92
N TYR A 271 -10.42 -11.87 3.18
CA TYR A 271 -10.87 -10.63 3.82
C TYR A 271 -11.93 -10.89 4.89
N GLY A 272 -12.17 -9.87 5.73
CA GLY A 272 -13.03 -9.95 6.89
C GLY A 272 -12.20 -9.77 8.16
N VAL A 273 -11.86 -8.52 8.51
CA VAL A 273 -10.94 -8.19 9.61
C VAL A 273 -11.59 -8.29 10.98
N VAL A 274 -12.93 -8.16 11.06
CA VAL A 274 -13.65 -8.16 12.35
C VAL A 274 -13.41 -9.50 13.06
N PRO A 275 -12.88 -9.48 14.30
CA PRO A 275 -12.72 -10.69 15.11
C PRO A 275 -14.05 -11.40 15.30
N GLY A 276 -14.07 -12.73 15.12
CA GLY A 276 -15.31 -13.54 15.20
C GLY A 276 -16.29 -13.36 14.04
N GLY A 277 -16.06 -12.39 13.13
CA GLY A 277 -16.91 -12.16 11.95
C GLY A 277 -16.63 -13.14 10.81
N SER A 278 -17.58 -13.19 9.87
CA SER A 278 -17.47 -14.01 8.66
C SER A 278 -16.25 -13.65 7.82
N LYS A 279 -15.57 -14.66 7.29
CA LYS A 279 -14.40 -14.53 6.42
C LYS A 279 -14.74 -14.98 5.01
N HIS A 280 -14.05 -14.38 4.05
CA HIS A 280 -14.20 -14.69 2.64
C HIS A 280 -12.83 -14.95 2.04
N ILE A 281 -12.73 -15.98 1.21
CA ILE A 281 -11.53 -16.28 0.45
C ILE A 281 -11.79 -15.90 -1.00
N VAL A 282 -10.80 -15.27 -1.64
CA VAL A 282 -10.85 -14.87 -3.04
C VAL A 282 -9.64 -15.45 -3.76
N LEU A 283 -9.92 -16.21 -4.82
CA LEU A 283 -8.92 -16.80 -5.71
C LEU A 283 -8.94 -16.06 -7.04
N TYR A 284 -7.77 -15.75 -7.58
CA TYR A 284 -7.70 -15.23 -8.94
C TYR A 284 -7.99 -16.36 -9.94
N ASP A 285 -8.74 -16.05 -11.00
CA ASP A 285 -9.01 -16.99 -12.10
C ASP A 285 -7.69 -17.54 -12.70
N THR A 286 -6.68 -16.68 -12.85
CA THR A 286 -5.34 -17.05 -13.28
C THR A 286 -4.64 -18.06 -12.33
N LEU A 287 -4.88 -17.99 -11.01
CA LEU A 287 -4.33 -18.97 -10.06
C LEU A 287 -4.97 -20.33 -10.26
N ILE A 288 -6.29 -20.37 -10.49
CA ILE A 288 -7.03 -21.62 -10.72
C ILE A 288 -6.60 -22.27 -12.04
N GLU A 289 -6.29 -21.46 -13.06
CA GLU A 289 -5.84 -21.96 -14.38
C GLU A 289 -4.46 -22.62 -14.30
N HIS A 290 -3.54 -22.10 -13.47
CA HIS A 290 -2.15 -22.52 -13.46
C HIS A 290 -1.75 -23.43 -12.29
N SER A 291 -2.67 -23.70 -11.35
CA SER A 291 -2.40 -24.51 -10.16
C SER A 291 -3.41 -25.64 -10.02
N THR A 292 -2.94 -26.77 -9.52
CA THR A 292 -3.83 -27.88 -9.16
C THR A 292 -4.64 -27.55 -7.89
N PRO A 293 -5.81 -28.16 -7.68
CA PRO A 293 -6.60 -27.94 -6.46
C PRO A 293 -5.81 -28.20 -5.17
N ALA A 294 -4.87 -29.15 -5.18
CA ALA A 294 -4.01 -29.45 -4.03
C ALA A 294 -2.97 -28.34 -3.77
N GLU A 295 -2.40 -27.77 -4.81
CA GLU A 295 -1.49 -26.63 -4.69
C GLU A 295 -2.19 -25.37 -4.19
N ILE A 296 -3.42 -25.10 -4.67
CA ILE A 296 -4.24 -23.99 -4.16
C ILE A 296 -4.59 -24.22 -2.68
N GLU A 297 -4.92 -25.45 -2.28
CA GLU A 297 -5.13 -25.81 -0.88
C GLU A 297 -3.89 -25.50 -0.03
N ALA A 298 -2.68 -25.80 -0.51
CA ALA A 298 -1.44 -25.50 0.21
C ALA A 298 -1.16 -23.99 0.32
N VAL A 299 -1.42 -23.21 -0.73
CA VAL A 299 -1.36 -21.73 -0.67
C VAL A 299 -2.37 -21.20 0.36
N LEU A 300 -3.59 -21.73 0.36
CA LEU A 300 -4.59 -21.33 1.35
C LEU A 300 -4.23 -21.77 2.78
N ALA A 301 -3.52 -22.88 2.96
CA ALA A 301 -3.00 -23.24 4.27
C ALA A 301 -2.00 -22.22 4.81
N HIS A 302 -1.17 -21.61 3.94
CA HIS A 302 -0.31 -20.48 4.29
C HIS A 302 -1.14 -19.24 4.64
N GLU A 303 -2.13 -18.86 3.82
CA GLU A 303 -3.03 -17.72 4.09
C GLU A 303 -3.78 -17.88 5.43
N LEU A 304 -4.24 -19.11 5.72
CA LEU A 304 -4.89 -19.41 6.98
C LEU A 304 -3.92 -19.40 8.17
N GLY A 305 -2.62 -19.57 7.93
CA GLY A 305 -1.57 -19.31 8.91
C GLY A 305 -1.54 -17.86 9.36
N HIS A 306 -1.64 -16.91 8.44
CA HIS A 306 -1.76 -15.49 8.78
C HIS A 306 -2.99 -15.20 9.67
N TRP A 307 -4.12 -15.82 9.34
CA TRP A 307 -5.31 -15.69 10.16
C TRP A 307 -5.13 -16.33 11.55
N SER A 308 -4.62 -17.55 11.61
CA SER A 308 -4.43 -18.31 12.85
C SER A 308 -3.53 -17.57 13.85
N TYR A 309 -2.47 -16.93 13.35
CA TYR A 309 -1.56 -16.12 14.16
C TYR A 309 -2.01 -14.67 14.33
N SER A 310 -3.21 -14.32 13.84
CA SER A 310 -3.77 -12.97 13.91
C SER A 310 -2.84 -11.87 13.33
N HIS A 311 -2.08 -12.19 12.27
CA HIS A 311 -1.14 -11.27 11.66
C HIS A 311 -1.78 -9.94 11.23
N PRO A 312 -2.98 -9.92 10.58
CA PRO A 312 -3.64 -8.66 10.21
C PRO A 312 -3.97 -7.78 11.44
N VAL A 313 -4.40 -8.40 12.55
CA VAL A 313 -4.73 -7.66 13.79
C VAL A 313 -3.47 -7.08 14.43
N LYS A 314 -2.36 -7.85 14.45
CA LYS A 314 -1.06 -7.37 14.94
C LYS A 314 -0.55 -6.19 14.12
N MET A 315 -0.62 -6.30 12.77
CA MET A 315 -0.24 -5.21 11.87
C MET A 315 -1.09 -3.97 12.09
N MET A 316 -2.41 -4.13 12.24
CA MET A 316 -3.31 -3.03 12.61
C MET A 316 -2.89 -2.37 13.92
N ALA A 317 -2.64 -3.13 14.98
CA ALA A 317 -2.25 -2.59 16.28
C ALA A 317 -0.96 -1.77 16.18
N VAL A 318 0.06 -2.28 15.49
CA VAL A 318 1.31 -1.53 15.26
C VAL A 318 1.06 -0.25 14.46
N SER A 319 0.23 -0.31 13.41
CA SER A 319 -0.13 0.87 12.61
C SER A 319 -0.85 1.93 13.45
N TYR A 320 -1.75 1.55 14.35
CA TYR A 320 -2.43 2.52 15.23
C TYR A 320 -1.48 3.14 16.26
N VAL A 321 -0.55 2.37 16.80
CA VAL A 321 0.50 2.92 17.70
C VAL A 321 1.37 3.91 16.90
N GLN A 322 1.74 3.58 15.67
CA GLN A 322 2.51 4.47 14.81
C GLN A 322 1.73 5.76 14.49
N ILE A 323 0.46 5.66 14.12
CA ILE A 323 -0.42 6.83 13.86
C ILE A 323 -0.52 7.71 15.10
N ALA A 324 -0.76 7.11 16.27
CA ALA A 324 -0.83 7.85 17.53
C ALA A 324 0.48 8.58 17.85
N ALA A 325 1.62 7.93 17.63
CA ALA A 325 2.94 8.53 17.84
C ALA A 325 3.20 9.70 16.87
N LEU A 326 2.88 9.53 15.59
CA LEU A 326 3.02 10.58 14.57
C LEU A 326 2.08 11.76 14.83
N LEU A 327 0.82 11.51 15.20
CA LEU A 327 -0.12 12.57 15.57
C LEU A 327 0.31 13.30 16.84
N THR A 328 0.89 12.58 17.80
CA THR A 328 1.47 13.22 19.00
C THR A 328 2.65 14.11 18.63
N LEU A 329 3.52 13.67 17.71
CA LEU A 329 4.61 14.52 17.22
C LEU A 329 4.07 15.70 16.41
N PHE A 330 2.97 15.53 15.67
CA PHE A 330 2.31 16.58 14.90
C PHE A 330 1.84 17.74 15.77
N THR A 331 1.55 17.53 17.07
CA THR A 331 1.18 18.64 17.97
C THR A 331 2.26 19.74 18.05
N ALA A 332 3.52 19.39 17.81
CA ALA A 332 4.61 20.37 17.77
C ALA A 332 4.67 21.17 16.46
N PHE A 333 3.92 20.76 15.43
CA PHE A 333 3.95 21.35 14.09
C PHE A 333 2.63 22.01 13.67
N ILE A 334 1.51 21.67 14.31
CA ILE A 334 0.17 22.08 13.88
C ILE A 334 0.01 23.62 13.81
N ASP A 335 0.66 24.36 14.70
CA ASP A 335 0.62 25.82 14.76
C ASP A 335 2.00 26.45 14.47
N ASN A 336 2.92 25.75 13.80
CA ASN A 336 4.25 26.23 13.48
C ASN A 336 4.21 27.25 12.34
N ALA A 337 4.07 28.54 12.70
CA ALA A 337 3.92 29.64 11.75
C ALA A 337 5.13 29.78 10.81
N SER A 338 6.34 29.51 11.29
CA SER A 338 7.58 29.60 10.51
C SER A 338 7.63 28.55 9.39
N LEU A 339 7.19 27.31 9.69
CA LEU A 339 7.07 26.24 8.70
C LEU A 339 6.05 26.62 7.61
N TYR A 340 4.83 26.98 8.00
CA TYR A 340 3.78 27.37 7.05
C TYR A 340 4.20 28.57 6.18
N ALA A 341 4.81 29.60 6.78
CA ALA A 341 5.28 30.78 6.05
C ALA A 341 6.34 30.43 5.00
N ALA A 342 7.23 29.48 5.28
CA ALA A 342 8.24 29.01 4.33
C ALA A 342 7.60 28.41 3.06
N PHE A 343 6.40 27.82 3.17
CA PHE A 343 5.67 27.20 2.04
C PHE A 343 4.50 28.06 1.51
N GLY A 344 4.49 29.35 1.83
CA GLY A 344 3.57 30.32 1.24
C GLY A 344 2.26 30.52 2.00
N PHE A 345 2.07 29.92 3.17
CA PHE A 345 0.90 30.11 4.03
C PHE A 345 1.26 31.10 5.14
N ARG A 346 0.69 32.31 5.08
CA ARG A 346 0.98 33.40 6.02
C ARG A 346 -0.27 33.86 6.75
N GLY A 347 -0.13 34.02 8.07
CA GLY A 347 -1.20 34.49 8.95
C GLY A 347 -2.24 33.45 9.32
N PRO A 348 -2.92 33.64 10.48
CA PRO A 348 -3.96 32.74 10.96
C PRO A 348 -5.28 32.88 10.13
N PRO A 349 -6.10 31.81 10.09
CA PRO A 349 -5.84 30.50 10.66
C PRO A 349 -4.90 29.65 9.79
N LEU A 350 -3.98 28.90 10.42
CA LEU A 350 -3.13 27.93 9.73
C LEU A 350 -3.95 26.66 9.45
N PRO A 351 -4.10 26.23 8.17
CA PRO A 351 -4.96 25.08 7.86
C PRO A 351 -4.35 23.76 8.34
N VAL A 352 -5.09 22.96 9.11
CA VAL A 352 -4.65 21.66 9.66
C VAL A 352 -4.21 20.70 8.55
N TRP A 353 -4.96 20.64 7.45
CA TRP A 353 -4.64 19.75 6.33
C TRP A 353 -3.28 20.06 5.72
N ILE A 354 -3.00 21.33 5.53
CA ILE A 354 -1.67 21.80 5.06
C ILE A 354 -0.59 21.49 6.08
N GLY A 355 -0.88 21.65 7.38
CA GLY A 355 0.05 21.27 8.43
C GLY A 355 0.44 19.80 8.40
N LEU A 356 -0.51 18.91 8.18
CA LEU A 356 -0.26 17.48 8.00
C LEU A 356 0.61 17.20 6.75
N GLU A 357 0.35 17.90 5.65
CA GLU A 357 1.14 17.79 4.43
C GLU A 357 2.59 18.25 4.65
N LEU A 358 2.80 19.42 5.25
CA LEU A 358 4.14 19.94 5.54
C LEU A 358 4.89 19.09 6.58
N PHE A 359 4.18 18.60 7.59
CA PHE A 359 4.73 17.69 8.58
C PHE A 359 5.21 16.39 7.94
N SER A 360 4.46 15.82 6.99
CA SER A 360 4.87 14.61 6.27
C SER A 360 6.15 14.84 5.45
N LEU A 361 6.35 16.03 4.86
CA LEU A 361 7.58 16.38 4.16
C LEU A 361 8.80 16.40 5.10
N VAL A 362 8.62 16.92 6.31
CA VAL A 362 9.69 16.96 7.32
C VAL A 362 10.01 15.56 7.84
N LEU A 363 9.01 14.69 7.98
CA LEU A 363 9.18 13.34 8.52
C LEU A 363 9.49 12.27 7.47
N HIS A 364 9.62 12.65 6.21
CA HIS A 364 9.87 11.69 5.11
C HIS A 364 10.97 10.65 5.39
N PRO A 365 12.14 10.99 6.00
CA PRO A 365 13.13 9.98 6.38
C PRO A 365 12.67 9.04 7.51
N LEU A 366 11.85 9.54 8.44
CA LEU A 366 11.31 8.71 9.52
C LEU A 366 10.33 7.67 8.94
N ASP A 367 9.52 8.05 7.96
CA ASP A 367 8.61 7.11 7.28
C ASP A 367 9.39 5.97 6.62
N ALA A 368 10.53 6.25 5.98
CA ALA A 368 11.40 5.24 5.40
C ALA A 368 11.93 4.24 6.45
N LEU A 369 12.32 4.74 7.63
CA LEU A 369 12.76 3.89 8.75
C LEU A 369 11.62 3.05 9.33
N LEU A 370 10.44 3.64 9.50
CA LEU A 370 9.26 2.92 9.99
C LEU A 370 8.84 1.82 9.02
N GLN A 371 8.85 2.08 7.72
CA GLN A 371 8.57 1.06 6.69
C GLN A 371 9.59 -0.08 6.73
N PHE A 372 10.88 0.21 6.91
CA PHE A 372 11.89 -0.83 7.08
C PHE A 372 11.58 -1.75 8.27
N GLY A 373 11.20 -1.18 9.43
CA GLY A 373 10.76 -1.95 10.60
C GLY A 373 9.50 -2.79 10.32
N MET A 374 8.52 -2.22 9.64
CA MET A 374 7.30 -2.93 9.24
C MET A 374 7.61 -4.10 8.30
N HIS A 375 8.47 -3.92 7.31
CA HIS A 375 8.89 -4.98 6.39
C HIS A 375 9.63 -6.12 7.14
N ALA A 376 10.47 -5.79 8.12
CA ALA A 376 11.12 -6.80 8.95
C ALA A 376 10.10 -7.65 9.73
N MET A 377 9.06 -7.02 10.28
CA MET A 377 7.97 -7.71 10.97
C MET A 377 7.16 -8.57 10.00
N THR A 378 6.82 -8.06 8.82
CA THR A 378 6.05 -8.82 7.80
C THR A 378 6.83 -10.06 7.37
N ARG A 379 8.15 -9.97 7.10
CA ARG A 379 8.97 -11.15 6.78
C ARG A 379 8.92 -12.24 7.86
N GLN A 380 8.93 -11.87 9.12
CA GLN A 380 8.76 -12.85 10.21
C GLN A 380 7.38 -13.51 10.18
N MET A 381 6.35 -12.74 9.83
CA MET A 381 5.00 -13.25 9.69
C MET A 381 4.86 -14.20 8.49
N GLU A 382 5.53 -13.92 7.37
CA GLU A 382 5.60 -14.84 6.22
C GLU A 382 6.25 -16.17 6.60
N TYR A 383 7.42 -16.16 7.25
CA TYR A 383 8.07 -17.39 7.72
C TYR A 383 7.19 -18.15 8.73
N ALA A 384 6.45 -17.47 9.57
CA ALA A 384 5.55 -18.13 10.50
C ALA A 384 4.35 -18.77 9.79
N ALA A 385 3.80 -18.12 8.74
CA ALA A 385 2.71 -18.67 7.92
C ALA A 385 3.18 -19.88 7.09
N ASP A 386 4.38 -19.83 6.50
CA ASP A 386 5.00 -20.98 5.82
C ASP A 386 5.17 -22.15 6.78
N ALA A 387 5.76 -21.91 7.96
CA ALA A 387 5.97 -22.94 8.96
C ALA A 387 4.65 -23.52 9.49
N PHE A 388 3.58 -22.72 9.56
CA PHE A 388 2.24 -23.18 9.89
C PHE A 388 1.72 -24.16 8.84
N ALA A 389 1.74 -23.76 7.56
CA ALA A 389 1.26 -24.59 6.46
C ALA A 389 1.99 -25.93 6.39
N VAL A 390 3.33 -25.91 6.51
CA VAL A 390 4.17 -27.12 6.47
C VAL A 390 3.86 -28.11 7.61
N ARG A 391 3.47 -27.62 8.79
CA ARG A 391 3.17 -28.45 9.97
C ARG A 391 1.76 -29.02 9.98
N LEU A 392 0.87 -28.56 9.10
CA LEU A 392 -0.50 -29.05 9.08
C LEU A 392 -0.53 -30.53 8.62
N PRO A 393 -1.26 -31.39 9.36
CA PRO A 393 -1.52 -32.75 8.90
C PRO A 393 -2.46 -32.69 7.70
N ARG A 394 -2.13 -33.44 6.66
CA ARG A 394 -3.08 -33.61 5.54
C ARG A 394 -4.17 -34.62 5.90
N PRO A 395 -5.40 -34.40 5.39
CA PRO A 395 -6.48 -35.38 5.57
C PRO A 395 -6.07 -36.76 5.09
N GLN A 396 -6.45 -37.82 5.86
CA GLN A 396 -6.25 -39.18 5.44
C GLN A 396 -7.03 -39.45 4.14
N GLY A 397 -6.38 -40.07 3.15
CA GLY A 397 -6.99 -40.33 1.83
C GLY A 397 -6.79 -39.19 0.82
N ALA A 398 -5.86 -38.28 1.06
CA ALA A 398 -5.44 -37.33 0.03
C ALA A 398 -4.82 -38.09 -1.15
N ASP A 399 -5.47 -38.00 -2.30
CA ASP A 399 -5.23 -38.83 -3.51
C ASP A 399 -3.88 -38.54 -4.23
N ASP A 400 -3.08 -37.61 -3.74
CA ASP A 400 -1.82 -37.22 -4.37
C ASP A 400 -0.56 -37.66 -3.58
N GLY A 401 -0.72 -38.21 -2.39
CA GLY A 401 0.39 -38.74 -1.55
C GLY A 401 1.43 -37.70 -1.11
N LYS A 402 1.20 -36.39 -1.39
CA LYS A 402 2.17 -35.34 -1.13
C LYS A 402 1.91 -34.66 0.21
N THR A 403 2.94 -34.09 0.82
CA THR A 403 2.85 -33.21 2.01
C THR A 403 2.46 -31.78 1.62
N TYR A 404 1.99 -31.00 2.59
CA TYR A 404 1.78 -29.55 2.37
C TYR A 404 3.09 -28.83 2.03
N GLN A 405 4.23 -29.30 2.54
CA GLN A 405 5.53 -28.76 2.19
C GLN A 405 5.82 -28.91 0.69
N GLU A 406 5.64 -30.10 0.13
CA GLU A 406 5.89 -30.38 -1.29
C GLU A 406 4.92 -29.59 -2.19
N LEU A 407 3.65 -29.50 -1.79
CA LEU A 407 2.64 -28.77 -2.54
C LEU A 407 2.88 -27.26 -2.51
N LEU A 408 3.20 -26.70 -1.34
CA LEU A 408 3.49 -25.27 -1.20
C LEU A 408 4.76 -24.91 -1.98
N GLN A 409 5.82 -25.71 -1.87
CA GLN A 409 7.03 -25.53 -2.65
C GLN A 409 6.74 -25.55 -4.17
N SER A 410 5.99 -26.57 -4.63
CA SER A 410 5.60 -26.66 -6.04
C SER A 410 4.79 -25.45 -6.50
N SER A 411 3.81 -25.04 -5.71
CA SER A 411 2.96 -23.89 -6.01
C SER A 411 3.75 -22.58 -6.06
N LEU A 412 4.60 -22.30 -5.06
CA LEU A 412 5.42 -21.10 -5.01
C LEU A 412 6.39 -21.01 -6.18
N ILE A 413 7.04 -22.13 -6.57
CA ILE A 413 7.92 -22.17 -7.75
C ILE A 413 7.12 -21.88 -9.02
N LYS A 414 5.95 -22.50 -9.21
CA LYS A 414 5.08 -22.24 -10.36
C LYS A 414 4.64 -20.77 -10.42
N LEU A 415 4.20 -20.20 -9.30
CA LEU A 415 3.81 -18.80 -9.21
C LEU A 415 4.99 -17.87 -9.54
N GLN A 416 6.18 -18.19 -9.04
CA GLN A 416 7.39 -17.41 -9.29
C GLN A 416 7.78 -17.42 -10.77
N VAL A 417 7.71 -18.57 -11.41
CA VAL A 417 7.97 -18.72 -12.86
C VAL A 417 6.89 -18.03 -13.67
N HIS A 418 5.62 -18.27 -13.36
CA HIS A 418 4.49 -17.69 -14.09
C HIS A 418 4.47 -16.15 -14.01
N ASN A 419 4.67 -15.62 -12.81
CA ASN A 419 4.71 -14.17 -12.57
C ASN A 419 6.03 -13.51 -12.99
N LEU A 420 6.99 -14.27 -13.51
CA LEU A 420 8.37 -13.83 -13.79
C LEU A 420 8.98 -13.07 -12.61
N SER A 421 8.71 -13.56 -11.40
CA SER A 421 9.15 -12.91 -10.16
C SER A 421 10.67 -12.87 -10.06
N THR A 422 11.18 -11.90 -9.32
CA THR A 422 12.62 -11.77 -9.06
C THR A 422 13.14 -13.01 -8.33
N MET A 423 14.21 -13.61 -8.83
CA MET A 423 14.81 -14.83 -8.24
C MET A 423 16.10 -14.53 -7.47
N HIS A 424 16.82 -13.48 -7.83
CA HIS A 424 17.98 -12.99 -7.09
C HIS A 424 17.69 -11.67 -6.42
N HIS A 425 17.68 -11.67 -5.10
CA HIS A 425 17.51 -10.44 -4.32
C HIS A 425 18.85 -9.94 -3.78
N ASP A 426 19.08 -8.64 -3.86
CA ASP A 426 20.13 -7.99 -3.08
C ASP A 426 19.69 -7.93 -1.61
N ALA A 427 20.58 -8.21 -0.68
CA ALA A 427 20.24 -8.30 0.73
C ALA A 427 19.67 -6.98 1.31
N LEU A 428 20.25 -5.83 0.91
CA LEU A 428 19.75 -4.54 1.37
C LEU A 428 18.41 -4.20 0.72
N PHE A 429 18.26 -4.48 -0.58
CA PHE A 429 16.98 -4.30 -1.28
C PHE A 429 15.88 -5.16 -0.67
N SER A 430 16.14 -6.45 -0.44
CA SER A 430 15.20 -7.36 0.21
C SER A 430 14.85 -6.90 1.62
N ALA A 431 15.83 -6.43 2.38
CA ALA A 431 15.57 -5.90 3.72
C ALA A 431 14.67 -4.65 3.70
N TYR A 432 14.88 -3.75 2.74
CA TYR A 432 14.19 -2.47 2.64
C TYR A 432 12.80 -2.56 1.98
N HIS A 433 12.64 -3.38 0.93
CA HIS A 433 11.41 -3.48 0.12
C HIS A 433 10.55 -4.72 0.42
N HIS A 434 10.90 -5.55 1.37
CA HIS A 434 10.19 -6.81 1.65
C HIS A 434 10.08 -7.69 0.39
N SER A 435 11.14 -8.38 0.05
CA SER A 435 11.17 -9.28 -1.12
C SER A 435 11.66 -10.64 -0.71
#